data_34a7b66354f6461722b1a3c3210b2b19
#
_entry.id   34a7b66354f6461722b1a3c3210b2b19
#
_cell.length_a   1.000
_cell.length_b   1.000
_cell.length_c   1.000
_cell.angle_alpha   90.00
_cell.angle_beta   90.00
_cell.angle_gamma   90.00
#
_symmetry.space_group_name_H-M   'P 1'
#
loop_
_entity.id
_entity.type
_entity.pdbx_description
1 polymer ?
#
loop_
_entity_poly.entity_id
_entity_poly.type
_entity_poly.pdbx_seq_one_letter_code
_entity_poly.pdbx_strand_id
1 'polypeptide(L)'
;LPIDNPRAFDECLYILMHGTGVGFSVERQYTNELPKIPDIFEESETTIIVQDSKEGWYKSYKELINLLYAGMVPQWDMSRVRPAGAKLNTFGGRASGPDPLHELFVFTVNAFRKAAGRKLCSIECHDIICKVADVVVVGGVRRSALISLSQRALANNSVCFTEKPDIGTFMREFLALYDSKSGERGIFNRKSAQAQAARYDRRDPHIDYGTNPCSEIIL
;
A
#
# COMPACT_ATOMS: atom_id res chain seq x y z
N LEU A 1 0.34 -0.17 -10.49
CA LEU A 1 1.05 -1.31 -9.89
C LEU A 1 0.02 -2.32 -9.38
N PRO A 2 -0.19 -3.46 -10.05
CA PRO A 2 -1.01 -4.54 -9.50
C PRO A 2 -0.26 -5.23 -8.35
N ILE A 3 -1.00 -5.66 -7.32
CA ILE A 3 -0.44 -6.42 -6.20
C ILE A 3 -0.68 -7.91 -6.48
N ASP A 4 0.08 -8.45 -7.43
CA ASP A 4 -0.01 -9.80 -7.96
C ASP A 4 1.20 -10.69 -7.60
N ASN A 5 2.25 -10.09 -7.09
CA ASN A 5 3.45 -10.79 -6.67
C ASN A 5 4.10 -10.11 -5.45
N PRO A 6 4.94 -10.82 -4.67
CA PRO A 6 5.58 -10.29 -3.46
C PRO A 6 6.39 -9.01 -3.67
N ARG A 7 6.96 -8.84 -4.88
CA ARG A 7 7.79 -7.68 -5.22
C ARG A 7 7.00 -6.37 -5.31
N ALA A 8 5.68 -6.44 -5.51
CA ALA A 8 4.86 -5.23 -5.61
C ALA A 8 4.95 -4.35 -4.35
N PHE A 9 5.14 -4.94 -3.17
CA PHE A 9 5.26 -4.20 -1.91
C PHE A 9 6.57 -3.39 -1.84
N ASP A 10 7.70 -4.01 -2.17
CA ASP A 10 9.00 -3.34 -2.14
C ASP A 10 9.18 -2.38 -3.33
N GLU A 11 8.64 -2.70 -4.49
CA GLU A 11 8.61 -1.80 -5.64
C GLU A 11 7.79 -0.54 -5.38
N CYS A 12 6.65 -0.66 -4.68
CA CYS A 12 5.88 0.49 -4.26
C CYS A 12 6.71 1.44 -3.38
N LEU A 13 7.41 0.91 -2.38
CA LEU A 13 8.31 1.69 -1.53
C LEU A 13 9.39 2.40 -2.37
N TYR A 14 10.04 1.65 -3.28
CA TYR A 14 11.09 2.20 -4.14
C TYR A 14 10.61 3.37 -4.98
N ILE A 15 9.49 3.21 -5.69
CA ILE A 15 8.94 4.26 -6.56
C ILE A 15 8.52 5.49 -5.74
N LEU A 16 7.84 5.30 -4.62
CA LEU A 16 7.41 6.40 -3.75
C LEU A 16 8.60 7.17 -3.17
N MET A 17 9.70 6.50 -2.79
CA MET A 17 10.92 7.14 -2.28
C MET A 17 11.63 8.01 -3.34
N HIS A 18 11.32 7.83 -4.62
CA HIS A 18 11.80 8.70 -5.70
C HIS A 18 10.89 9.91 -5.96
N GLY A 19 9.89 10.13 -5.10
CA GLY A 19 9.00 11.29 -5.18
C GLY A 19 7.89 11.16 -6.23
N THR A 20 7.70 9.96 -6.77
CA THR A 20 6.68 9.66 -7.79
C THR A 20 5.41 9.13 -7.11
N GLY A 21 4.24 9.48 -7.64
CA GLY A 21 2.98 8.88 -7.21
C GLY A 21 2.85 7.45 -7.74
N VAL A 22 2.22 6.57 -6.95
CA VAL A 22 1.90 5.21 -7.35
C VAL A 22 0.40 4.99 -7.25
N GLY A 23 -0.24 4.65 -8.38
CA GLY A 23 -1.54 4.01 -8.37
C GLY A 23 -1.36 2.50 -8.19
N PHE A 24 -2.12 1.86 -7.32
CA PHE A 24 -2.04 0.42 -7.11
C PHE A 24 -3.42 -0.23 -7.12
N SER A 25 -3.45 -1.51 -7.45
CA SER A 25 -4.68 -2.31 -7.46
C SER A 25 -4.52 -3.54 -6.58
N VAL A 26 -5.48 -3.73 -5.68
CA VAL A 26 -5.63 -4.90 -4.80
C VAL A 26 -6.88 -5.69 -5.16
N GLU A 27 -7.33 -5.58 -6.40
CA GLU A 27 -8.47 -6.34 -6.92
C GLU A 27 -8.16 -7.85 -6.88
N ARG A 28 -9.22 -8.66 -6.73
CA ARG A 28 -9.07 -10.11 -6.50
C ARG A 28 -8.31 -10.84 -7.60
N GLN A 29 -8.45 -10.40 -8.87
CA GLN A 29 -7.69 -10.99 -9.97
C GLN A 29 -6.17 -10.88 -9.79
N TYR A 30 -5.68 -9.86 -9.07
CA TYR A 30 -4.27 -9.67 -8.76
C TYR A 30 -3.88 -10.34 -7.44
N THR A 31 -4.59 -10.06 -6.36
CA THR A 31 -4.22 -10.61 -5.05
C THR A 31 -4.33 -12.13 -4.98
N ASN A 32 -5.15 -12.75 -5.83
CA ASN A 32 -5.23 -14.20 -5.96
C ASN A 32 -3.97 -14.83 -6.60
N GLU A 33 -3.13 -14.05 -7.27
CA GLU A 33 -1.84 -14.54 -7.82
C GLU A 33 -0.73 -14.58 -6.76
N LEU A 34 -0.91 -13.86 -5.63
CA LEU A 34 0.06 -13.90 -4.53
C LEU A 34 0.26 -15.34 -4.02
N PRO A 35 1.49 -15.72 -3.63
CA PRO A 35 1.73 -17.03 -3.05
C PRO A 35 1.04 -17.17 -1.69
N LYS A 36 0.77 -18.42 -1.31
CA LYS A 36 0.27 -18.76 0.02
C LYS A 36 1.37 -18.46 1.05
N ILE A 37 0.98 -17.84 2.15
CA ILE A 37 1.86 -17.62 3.30
C ILE A 37 2.01 -18.94 4.06
N PRO A 38 3.21 -19.29 4.53
CA PRO A 38 3.45 -20.48 5.33
C PRO A 38 2.56 -20.55 6.57
N ASP A 39 2.23 -21.78 6.97
CA ASP A 39 1.37 -22.02 8.15
C ASP A 39 2.10 -21.69 9.47
N ILE A 40 3.43 -21.85 9.47
CA ILE A 40 4.29 -21.67 10.66
C ILE A 40 5.38 -20.64 10.31
N PHE A 41 5.69 -19.80 11.28
CA PHE A 41 6.80 -18.86 11.23
C PHE A 41 7.84 -19.24 12.28
N GLU A 42 9.08 -19.33 11.85
CA GLU A 42 10.25 -19.57 12.72
C GLU A 42 11.08 -18.29 12.82
N GLU A 43 11.66 -18.05 14.00
CA GLU A 43 12.61 -16.96 14.16
C GLU A 43 13.89 -17.31 13.40
N SER A 44 14.37 -16.39 12.57
CA SER A 44 15.58 -16.57 11.78
C SER A 44 16.79 -16.00 12.50
N GLU A 45 17.94 -16.66 12.35
CA GLU A 45 19.24 -16.11 12.77
C GLU A 45 19.69 -14.92 11.88
N THR A 46 19.02 -14.71 10.75
CA THR A 46 19.33 -13.62 9.82
C THR A 46 19.00 -12.27 10.45
N THR A 47 19.98 -11.37 10.44
CA THR A 47 19.78 -9.96 10.84
C THR A 47 19.88 -9.07 9.60
N ILE A 48 18.77 -8.39 9.26
CA ILE A 48 18.73 -7.42 8.17
C ILE A 48 19.41 -6.13 8.63
N ILE A 49 20.54 -5.78 8.02
CA ILE A 49 21.27 -4.54 8.34
C ILE A 49 20.81 -3.44 7.38
N VAL A 50 20.07 -2.46 7.90
CA VAL A 50 19.51 -1.36 7.11
C VAL A 50 20.57 -0.29 6.87
N GLN A 51 20.85 0.00 5.58
CA GLN A 51 21.76 1.09 5.19
C GLN A 51 21.01 2.42 5.12
N ASP A 52 21.69 3.53 5.44
CA ASP A 52 21.16 4.89 5.43
C ASP A 52 21.05 5.46 3.99
N SER A 53 20.27 4.81 3.16
CA SER A 53 19.98 5.24 1.78
C SER A 53 18.62 4.73 1.33
N LYS A 54 18.06 5.34 0.26
CA LYS A 54 16.79 4.88 -0.35
C LYS A 54 16.90 3.42 -0.79
N GLU A 55 18.00 3.08 -1.44
CA GLU A 55 18.30 1.72 -1.90
C GLU A 55 18.44 0.76 -0.72
N GLY A 56 19.05 1.21 0.38
CA GLY A 56 19.19 0.44 1.61
C GLY A 56 17.84 0.09 2.22
N TRP A 57 16.94 1.06 2.32
CA TRP A 57 15.59 0.86 2.84
C TRP A 57 14.78 -0.10 1.96
N TYR A 58 14.81 0.14 0.63
CA TYR A 58 14.16 -0.73 -0.34
C TYR A 58 14.66 -2.18 -0.26
N LYS A 59 16.00 -2.38 -0.26
CA LYS A 59 16.61 -3.71 -0.21
C LYS A 59 16.26 -4.44 1.08
N SER A 60 16.29 -3.74 2.21
CA SER A 60 15.95 -4.31 3.52
C SER A 60 14.48 -4.73 3.60
N TYR A 61 13.57 -3.92 3.04
CA TYR A 61 12.15 -4.28 2.99
C TYR A 61 11.88 -5.46 2.06
N LYS A 62 12.54 -5.49 0.90
CA LYS A 62 12.50 -6.63 -0.02
C LYS A 62 12.97 -7.93 0.65
N GLU A 63 14.06 -7.86 1.41
CA GLU A 63 14.60 -9.01 2.14
C GLU A 63 13.61 -9.50 3.20
N LEU A 64 13.00 -8.58 3.95
CA LEU A 64 11.94 -8.91 4.91
C LEU A 64 10.77 -9.66 4.24
N ILE A 65 10.23 -9.14 3.13
CA ILE A 65 9.13 -9.77 2.39
C ILE A 65 9.52 -11.18 1.93
N ASN A 66 10.72 -11.36 1.39
CA ASN A 66 11.19 -12.66 0.93
C ASN A 66 11.28 -13.68 2.08
N LEU A 67 11.83 -13.27 3.22
CA LEU A 67 11.95 -14.14 4.39
C LEU A 67 10.58 -14.50 4.96
N LEU A 68 9.64 -13.56 5.01
CA LEU A 68 8.28 -13.83 5.48
C LEU A 68 7.55 -14.83 4.58
N TYR A 69 7.69 -14.75 3.26
CA TYR A 69 7.15 -15.77 2.35
C TYR A 69 7.88 -17.11 2.45
N ALA A 70 9.11 -17.14 2.97
CA ALA A 70 9.82 -18.38 3.31
C ALA A 70 9.48 -18.92 4.70
N GLY A 71 8.58 -18.27 5.46
CA GLY A 71 8.20 -18.67 6.82
C GLY A 71 9.20 -18.25 7.90
N MET A 72 10.09 -17.33 7.59
CA MET A 72 11.15 -16.87 8.51
C MET A 72 10.90 -15.44 8.97
N VAL A 73 11.05 -15.18 10.28
CA VAL A 73 10.99 -13.85 10.86
C VAL A 73 12.41 -13.41 11.21
N PRO A 74 13.01 -12.49 10.46
CA PRO A 74 14.36 -12.02 10.74
C PRO A 74 14.38 -11.01 11.89
N GLN A 75 15.57 -10.83 12.45
CA GLN A 75 15.91 -9.64 13.23
C GLN A 75 16.32 -8.51 12.28
N TRP A 76 16.34 -7.26 12.75
CA TRP A 76 16.85 -6.14 11.96
C TRP A 76 17.61 -5.15 12.82
N ASP A 77 18.66 -4.59 12.21
CA ASP A 77 19.51 -3.56 12.81
C ASP A 77 19.40 -2.27 11.98
N MET A 78 18.89 -1.21 12.60
CA MET A 78 18.73 0.12 12.01
C MET A 78 19.73 1.14 12.59
N SER A 79 20.75 0.70 13.33
CA SER A 79 21.76 1.56 13.97
C SER A 79 22.52 2.45 12.98
N ARG A 80 22.61 2.02 11.71
CA ARG A 80 23.28 2.78 10.65
C ARG A 80 22.41 3.88 10.05
N VAL A 81 21.09 3.87 10.29
CA VAL A 81 20.18 4.90 9.79
C VAL A 81 20.36 6.18 10.61
N ARG A 82 20.49 7.31 9.93
CA ARG A 82 20.67 8.62 10.58
C ARG A 82 19.49 8.93 11.50
N PRO A 83 19.73 9.63 12.62
CA PRO A 83 18.69 9.94 13.58
C PRO A 83 17.67 10.94 13.02
N ALA A 84 16.50 10.97 13.63
CA ALA A 84 15.47 11.95 13.33
C ALA A 84 16.00 13.38 13.51
N GLY A 85 15.61 14.28 12.61
CA GLY A 85 16.05 15.68 12.62
C GLY A 85 17.37 15.95 11.90
N ALA A 86 18.15 14.95 11.50
CA ALA A 86 19.37 15.13 10.72
C ALA A 86 19.08 15.82 9.39
N LYS A 87 19.97 16.71 8.94
CA LYS A 87 19.79 17.46 7.68
C LYS A 87 19.89 16.52 6.48
N LEU A 88 18.96 16.66 5.53
CA LEU A 88 18.99 15.96 4.25
C LEU A 88 19.80 16.78 3.23
N ASN A 89 20.77 16.12 2.56
CA ASN A 89 21.67 16.82 1.63
C ASN A 89 21.05 17.07 0.25
N THR A 90 20.07 16.26 -0.17
CA THR A 90 19.60 16.23 -1.56
C THR A 90 18.36 17.09 -1.83
N PHE A 91 17.40 17.16 -0.90
CA PHE A 91 16.10 17.81 -1.13
C PHE A 91 15.78 18.92 -0.14
N GLY A 92 16.70 19.24 0.78
CA GLY A 92 16.41 20.10 1.91
C GLY A 92 15.34 19.47 2.82
N GLY A 93 15.43 19.65 4.09
CA GLY A 93 14.53 19.05 5.08
C GLY A 93 15.29 18.24 6.13
N ARG A 94 14.55 17.54 6.95
CA ARG A 94 15.11 16.76 8.04
C ARG A 94 14.72 15.28 7.90
N ALA A 95 15.61 14.38 8.29
CA ALA A 95 15.38 12.95 8.31
C ALA A 95 14.31 12.58 9.34
N SER A 96 13.52 11.56 9.03
CA SER A 96 12.54 10.97 9.95
C SER A 96 13.17 10.07 11.02
N GLY A 97 14.41 9.64 10.81
CA GLY A 97 15.03 8.60 11.61
C GLY A 97 14.57 7.19 11.19
N PRO A 98 14.97 6.16 11.95
CA PRO A 98 14.64 4.77 11.65
C PRO A 98 13.21 4.36 11.98
N ASP A 99 12.53 5.07 12.89
CA ASP A 99 11.24 4.66 13.47
C ASP A 99 10.16 4.34 12.44
N PRO A 100 9.92 5.15 11.39
CA PRO A 100 8.89 4.83 10.40
C PRO A 100 9.13 3.51 9.68
N LEU A 101 10.38 3.22 9.35
CA LEU A 101 10.74 1.96 8.70
C LEU A 101 10.62 0.78 9.67
N HIS A 102 11.01 0.97 10.93
CA HIS A 102 10.81 -0.02 11.97
C HIS A 102 9.33 -0.38 12.14
N GLU A 103 8.47 0.62 12.21
CA GLU A 103 7.03 0.42 12.30
C GLU A 103 6.47 -0.33 11.07
N LEU A 104 6.96 -0.04 9.87
CA LEU A 104 6.59 -0.78 8.66
C LEU A 104 6.95 -2.26 8.77
N PHE A 105 8.17 -2.56 9.26
CA PHE A 105 8.63 -3.94 9.45
C PHE A 105 7.75 -4.69 10.44
N VAL A 106 7.52 -4.11 11.60
CA VAL A 106 6.65 -4.69 12.64
C VAL A 106 5.23 -4.90 12.11
N PHE A 107 4.68 -3.90 11.41
CA PHE A 107 3.34 -3.99 10.82
C PHE A 107 3.24 -5.13 9.81
N THR A 108 4.24 -5.24 8.92
CA THR A 108 4.26 -6.26 7.87
C THR A 108 4.38 -7.67 8.47
N VAL A 109 5.28 -7.88 9.44
CA VAL A 109 5.40 -9.17 10.17
C VAL A 109 4.07 -9.56 10.80
N ASN A 110 3.40 -8.62 11.48
CA ASN A 110 2.11 -8.88 12.12
C ASN A 110 1.01 -9.22 11.11
N ALA A 111 0.98 -8.54 9.95
CA ALA A 111 0.03 -8.84 8.88
C ALA A 111 0.24 -10.26 8.32
N PHE A 112 1.50 -10.65 8.09
CA PHE A 112 1.84 -11.99 7.61
C PHE A 112 1.51 -13.08 8.63
N ARG A 113 1.82 -12.88 9.91
CA ARG A 113 1.45 -13.83 10.97
C ARG A 113 -0.05 -14.02 11.09
N LYS A 114 -0.86 -12.96 10.93
CA LYS A 114 -2.33 -13.05 10.91
C LYS A 114 -2.86 -13.81 9.69
N ALA A 115 -2.13 -13.78 8.59
CA ALA A 115 -2.48 -14.44 7.34
C ALA A 115 -1.83 -15.83 7.19
N ALA A 116 -1.20 -16.37 8.24
CA ALA A 116 -0.57 -17.69 8.19
C ALA A 116 -1.53 -18.77 7.65
N GLY A 117 -1.01 -19.61 6.77
CA GLY A 117 -1.77 -20.70 6.15
C GLY A 117 -2.72 -20.29 5.02
N ARG A 118 -2.77 -19.03 4.62
CA ARG A 118 -3.59 -18.55 3.51
C ARG A 118 -2.86 -17.46 2.70
N LYS A 119 -3.47 -16.99 1.65
CA LYS A 119 -3.00 -15.80 0.93
C LYS A 119 -3.42 -14.52 1.67
N LEU A 120 -2.66 -13.43 1.46
CA LEU A 120 -3.12 -12.10 1.85
C LEU A 120 -4.41 -11.76 1.09
N CYS A 121 -5.39 -11.24 1.78
CA CYS A 121 -6.60 -10.73 1.14
C CYS A 121 -6.42 -9.28 0.68
N SER A 122 -7.33 -8.78 -0.16
CA SER A 122 -7.28 -7.43 -0.73
C SER A 122 -7.10 -6.34 0.31
N ILE A 123 -7.80 -6.42 1.46
CA ILE A 123 -7.71 -5.41 2.50
C ILE A 123 -6.35 -5.44 3.23
N GLU A 124 -5.76 -6.62 3.43
CA GLU A 124 -4.44 -6.75 4.03
C GLU A 124 -3.35 -6.22 3.10
N CYS A 125 -3.44 -6.52 1.81
CA CYS A 125 -2.56 -5.93 0.79
C CYS A 125 -2.67 -4.40 0.77
N HIS A 126 -3.90 -3.88 0.80
CA HIS A 126 -4.17 -2.45 0.85
C HIS A 126 -3.54 -1.81 2.10
N ASP A 127 -3.73 -2.39 3.27
CA ASP A 127 -3.21 -1.86 4.53
C ASP A 127 -1.67 -1.85 4.55
N ILE A 128 -1.02 -2.87 3.99
CA ILE A 128 0.45 -2.91 3.83
C ILE A 128 0.92 -1.78 2.91
N ILE A 129 0.30 -1.58 1.75
CA ILE A 129 0.65 -0.50 0.81
C ILE A 129 0.43 0.88 1.45
N CYS A 130 -0.66 1.06 2.21
CA CYS A 130 -0.88 2.31 2.95
C CYS A 130 0.22 2.56 3.98
N LYS A 131 0.67 1.52 4.70
CA LYS A 131 1.78 1.64 5.65
C LYS A 131 3.12 1.94 4.95
N VAL A 132 3.35 1.38 3.76
CA VAL A 132 4.49 1.74 2.90
C VAL A 132 4.46 3.22 2.54
N ALA A 133 3.29 3.75 2.15
CA ALA A 133 3.15 5.16 1.81
C ALA A 133 3.39 6.09 3.02
N ASP A 134 2.94 5.69 4.21
CA ASP A 134 3.16 6.41 5.47
C ASP A 134 4.65 6.65 5.74
N VAL A 135 5.48 5.62 5.58
CA VAL A 135 6.94 5.71 5.74
C VAL A 135 7.55 6.79 4.85
N VAL A 136 7.09 6.90 3.60
CA VAL A 136 7.64 7.86 2.63
C VAL A 136 7.19 9.29 2.93
N VAL A 137 5.96 9.47 3.39
CA VAL A 137 5.42 10.79 3.77
C VAL A 137 6.16 11.35 4.99
N VAL A 138 6.32 10.54 6.03
CA VAL A 138 7.04 10.92 7.25
C VAL A 138 8.53 11.12 6.97
N GLY A 139 9.11 10.36 6.03
CA GLY A 139 10.50 10.48 5.60
C GLY A 139 10.89 11.79 4.89
N GLY A 140 9.97 12.74 4.76
CA GLY A 140 10.23 14.07 4.20
C GLY A 140 10.44 14.10 2.69
N VAL A 141 10.22 12.99 2.00
CA VAL A 141 10.42 12.87 0.54
C VAL A 141 9.21 13.41 -0.24
N ARG A 142 8.04 13.45 0.36
CA ARG A 142 6.81 13.90 -0.30
C ARG A 142 6.08 14.98 0.50
N ARG A 143 5.77 16.10 -0.16
CA ARG A 143 4.88 17.15 0.34
C ARG A 143 3.40 16.78 0.04
N SER A 144 2.91 15.67 0.49
CA SER A 144 1.47 15.49 0.57
C SER A 144 1.07 15.73 2.01
N ALA A 145 0.38 16.83 2.22
CA ALA A 145 -0.20 17.15 3.51
C ALA A 145 -1.12 16.02 3.92
N LEU A 146 -0.81 15.40 5.05
CA LEU A 146 -1.74 14.49 5.67
C LEU A 146 -1.55 14.49 7.16
N ILE A 147 -2.55 15.04 7.78
CA ILE A 147 -2.89 14.75 9.17
C ILE A 147 -4.07 13.81 9.08
N SER A 148 -3.88 12.56 9.43
CA SER A 148 -4.97 11.65 9.62
C SER A 148 -4.66 10.57 10.64
N LEU A 149 -5.66 10.28 11.44
CA LEU A 149 -5.66 9.38 12.56
C LEU A 149 -5.79 7.88 12.18
N SER A 150 -5.75 7.52 10.90
CA SER A 150 -5.78 6.13 10.46
C SER A 150 -4.90 5.88 9.25
N GLN A 151 -4.30 4.69 9.18
CA GLN A 151 -3.46 4.26 8.05
C GLN A 151 -4.13 4.38 6.68
N ARG A 152 -5.46 4.25 6.64
CA ARG A 152 -6.27 4.32 5.41
C ARG A 152 -6.54 5.74 4.94
N ALA A 153 -6.30 6.72 5.76
CA ALA A 153 -6.53 8.12 5.41
C ALA A 153 -5.48 8.70 4.46
N LEU A 154 -4.36 8.01 4.27
CA LEU A 154 -3.35 8.33 3.26
C LEU A 154 -3.70 7.77 1.87
N ALA A 155 -4.68 6.88 1.79
CA ALA A 155 -5.19 6.36 0.55
C ALA A 155 -6.46 7.11 0.17
N ASN A 156 -6.52 7.56 -1.06
CA ASN A 156 -7.76 8.07 -1.65
C ASN A 156 -8.72 6.89 -1.81
N ASN A 157 -9.67 6.76 -0.90
CA ASN A 157 -10.60 5.65 -0.87
C ASN A 157 -11.89 6.02 -1.62
N SER A 158 -12.27 5.18 -2.58
CA SER A 158 -13.57 5.29 -3.25
C SER A 158 -14.46 4.13 -2.85
N VAL A 159 -15.73 4.40 -2.57
CA VAL A 159 -16.72 3.33 -2.50
C VAL A 159 -16.95 2.78 -3.91
N CYS A 160 -16.85 1.47 -4.06
CA CYS A 160 -17.05 0.80 -5.33
C CYS A 160 -18.44 0.13 -5.36
N PHE A 161 -19.32 0.61 -6.23
CA PHE A 161 -20.59 -0.05 -6.49
C PHE A 161 -20.44 -1.07 -7.62
N THR A 162 -20.68 -2.33 -7.31
CA THR A 162 -20.67 -3.44 -8.26
C THR A 162 -22.03 -3.69 -8.90
N GLU A 163 -23.06 -3.05 -8.37
CA GLU A 163 -24.44 -3.03 -8.88
C GLU A 163 -25.07 -1.66 -8.63
N LYS A 164 -26.28 -1.44 -9.12
CA LYS A 164 -27.00 -0.19 -8.85
C LYS A 164 -27.39 -0.14 -7.37
N PRO A 165 -26.84 0.81 -6.59
CA PRO A 165 -27.21 0.93 -5.19
C PRO A 165 -28.66 1.42 -5.05
N ASP A 166 -29.30 1.09 -3.92
CA ASP A 166 -30.53 1.78 -3.53
C ASP A 166 -30.23 3.24 -3.18
N ILE A 167 -31.29 4.07 -3.24
CA ILE A 167 -31.14 5.52 -3.05
C ILE A 167 -30.61 5.86 -1.66
N GLY A 168 -30.99 5.12 -0.63
CA GLY A 168 -30.55 5.35 0.76
C GLY A 168 -29.05 5.06 0.94
N THR A 169 -28.57 3.97 0.34
CA THR A 169 -27.13 3.62 0.34
C THR A 169 -26.33 4.66 -0.43
N PHE A 170 -26.78 5.04 -1.63
CA PHE A 170 -26.13 6.09 -2.40
C PHE A 170 -26.04 7.42 -1.63
N MET A 171 -27.14 7.85 -1.04
CA MET A 171 -27.20 9.12 -0.31
C MET A 171 -26.30 9.12 0.95
N ARG A 172 -26.18 7.99 1.66
CA ARG A 172 -25.23 7.89 2.80
C ARG A 172 -23.78 8.11 2.36
N GLU A 173 -23.36 7.49 1.26
CA GLU A 173 -22.02 7.67 0.74
C GLU A 173 -21.79 9.09 0.22
N PHE A 174 -22.80 9.66 -0.45
CA PHE A 174 -22.74 11.04 -0.93
C PHE A 174 -22.64 12.05 0.24
N LEU A 175 -23.40 11.86 1.31
CA LEU A 175 -23.30 12.69 2.51
C LEU A 175 -21.94 12.53 3.19
N ALA A 176 -21.42 11.31 3.30
CA ALA A 176 -20.07 11.07 3.85
C ALA A 176 -18.98 11.80 3.03
N LEU A 177 -19.09 11.80 1.71
CA LEU A 177 -18.20 12.57 0.82
C LEU A 177 -18.34 14.09 1.08
N TYR A 178 -19.56 14.59 1.18
CA TYR A 178 -19.84 15.99 1.44
C TYR A 178 -19.33 16.44 2.82
N ASP A 179 -19.56 15.64 3.85
CA ASP A 179 -19.18 15.94 5.23
C ASP A 179 -17.67 15.87 5.47
N SER A 180 -16.96 15.05 4.71
CA SER A 180 -15.50 14.92 4.80
C SER A 180 -14.78 16.23 4.47
N LYS A 181 -15.37 17.08 3.64
CA LYS A 181 -14.81 18.35 3.12
C LYS A 181 -13.38 18.24 2.55
N SER A 182 -12.91 17.02 2.36
CA SER A 182 -11.56 16.71 1.88
C SER A 182 -11.54 16.17 0.45
N GLY A 183 -12.73 15.86 -0.11
CA GLY A 183 -12.84 15.12 -1.38
C GLY A 183 -12.55 13.63 -1.24
N GLU A 184 -12.31 13.17 -0.01
CA GLU A 184 -12.12 11.75 0.30
C GLU A 184 -13.46 11.00 0.26
N ARG A 185 -13.38 9.70 -0.03
CA ARG A 185 -14.47 8.80 -0.40
C ARG A 185 -15.09 9.17 -1.74
N GLY A 186 -14.29 9.06 -2.82
CA GLY A 186 -14.83 9.07 -4.17
C GLY A 186 -15.90 7.97 -4.35
N ILE A 187 -16.77 8.13 -5.34
CA ILE A 187 -17.77 7.12 -5.70
C ILE A 187 -17.38 6.55 -7.06
N PHE A 188 -17.11 5.25 -7.11
CA PHE A 188 -16.78 4.53 -8.33
C PHE A 188 -17.87 3.52 -8.68
N ASN A 189 -18.35 3.56 -9.90
CA ASN A 189 -19.34 2.61 -10.42
C ASN A 189 -18.66 1.60 -11.35
N ARG A 190 -18.26 0.45 -10.77
CA ARG A 190 -17.62 -0.66 -11.50
C ARG A 190 -18.53 -1.20 -12.63
N LYS A 191 -19.83 -1.31 -12.36
CA LYS A 191 -20.79 -1.78 -13.35
C LYS A 191 -20.81 -0.89 -14.60
N SER A 192 -20.75 0.42 -14.43
CA SER A 192 -20.66 1.36 -15.55
C SER A 192 -19.34 1.24 -16.29
N ALA A 193 -18.23 1.03 -15.58
CA ALA A 193 -16.92 0.81 -16.20
C ALA A 193 -16.92 -0.46 -17.05
N GLN A 194 -17.45 -1.57 -16.54
CA GLN A 194 -17.63 -2.83 -17.26
C GLN A 194 -18.53 -2.65 -18.50
N ALA A 195 -19.64 -1.93 -18.35
CA ALA A 195 -20.55 -1.64 -19.48
C ALA A 195 -19.87 -0.81 -20.58
N GLN A 196 -19.02 0.15 -20.24
CA GLN A 196 -18.25 0.92 -21.22
C GLN A 196 -17.14 0.07 -21.88
N ALA A 197 -16.50 -0.81 -21.15
CA ALA A 197 -15.54 -1.76 -21.70
C ALA A 197 -16.19 -2.67 -22.74
N ALA A 198 -17.36 -3.24 -22.43
CA ALA A 198 -18.14 -4.06 -23.36
C ALA A 198 -18.59 -3.28 -24.59
N ARG A 199 -19.00 -1.99 -24.43
CA ARG A 199 -19.54 -1.17 -25.53
C ARG A 199 -18.53 -0.90 -26.63
N TYR A 200 -17.26 -0.75 -26.28
CA TYR A 200 -16.21 -0.33 -27.23
C TYR A 200 -15.20 -1.45 -27.53
N ASP A 201 -15.40 -2.63 -26.98
CA ASP A 201 -14.53 -3.82 -27.16
C ASP A 201 -13.04 -3.51 -26.96
N ARG A 202 -12.73 -2.60 -26.05
CA ARG A 202 -11.36 -2.17 -25.78
C ARG A 202 -10.70 -2.96 -24.65
N ARG A 203 -11.50 -3.51 -23.73
CA ARG A 203 -11.06 -4.25 -22.54
C ARG A 203 -12.09 -5.34 -22.23
N ASP A 204 -11.64 -6.38 -21.54
CA ASP A 204 -12.51 -7.45 -21.07
C ASP A 204 -13.54 -6.91 -20.05
N PRO A 205 -14.86 -6.98 -20.32
CA PRO A 205 -15.88 -6.49 -19.39
C PRO A 205 -16.07 -7.35 -18.14
N HIS A 206 -15.42 -8.53 -18.06
CA HIS A 206 -15.60 -9.48 -16.95
C HIS A 206 -14.59 -9.29 -15.84
N ILE A 207 -13.58 -8.44 -16.01
CA ILE A 207 -12.61 -8.13 -14.97
C ILE A 207 -13.15 -7.12 -13.95
N ASP A 208 -12.59 -7.15 -12.76
CA ASP A 208 -12.89 -6.20 -11.69
C ASP A 208 -12.06 -4.92 -11.90
N TYR A 209 -12.65 -3.90 -12.51
CA TYR A 209 -12.02 -2.60 -12.68
C TYR A 209 -11.93 -1.83 -11.36
N GLY A 210 -10.82 -1.15 -11.16
CA GLY A 210 -10.61 -0.16 -10.12
C GLY A 210 -10.26 1.21 -10.71
N THR A 211 -9.88 2.16 -9.87
CA THR A 211 -9.39 3.48 -10.29
C THR A 211 -8.06 3.79 -9.63
N ASN A 212 -7.28 4.70 -10.25
CA ASN A 212 -6.19 5.36 -9.55
C ASN A 212 -6.73 6.28 -8.44
N PRO A 213 -5.89 6.77 -7.52
CA PRO A 213 -6.33 7.55 -6.35
C PRO A 213 -7.23 8.74 -6.67
N CYS A 214 -7.01 9.44 -7.77
CA CYS A 214 -7.81 10.61 -8.15
C CYS A 214 -8.98 10.28 -9.07
N SER A 215 -9.22 9.00 -9.36
CA SER A 215 -10.34 8.46 -10.17
C SER A 215 -10.39 8.93 -11.62
N GLU A 216 -9.30 9.49 -12.15
CA GLU A 216 -9.23 9.91 -13.58
C GLU A 216 -8.82 8.77 -14.52
N ILE A 217 -8.26 7.68 -13.99
CA ILE A 217 -7.85 6.50 -14.76
C ILE A 217 -8.54 5.26 -14.22
N ILE A 218 -9.17 4.48 -15.09
CA ILE A 218 -9.72 3.16 -14.79
C ILE A 218 -8.64 2.12 -15.06
N LEU A 219 -8.27 1.36 -14.03
CA LEU A 219 -7.22 0.34 -14.03
C LEU A 219 -7.80 -1.05 -14.18
#